data_1e23bf46ec780f71c68bba6a2eb1fdde
#
_entry.id   1e23bf46ec780f71c68bba6a2eb1fdde
#
_cell.length_a   1.000
_cell.length_b   1.000
_cell.length_c   1.000
_cell.angle_alpha   90.00
_cell.angle_beta   90.00
_cell.angle_gamma   90.00
#
_symmetry.space_group_name_H-M   'P 1'
#
loop_
_entity.id
_entity.type
_entity.pdbx_description
1 polymer ?
#
loop_
_entity_poly.entity_id
_entity_poly.type
_entity_poly.pdbx_seq_one_letter_code
_entity_poly.pdbx_strand_id
1 'polypeptide(L)'
;MIRLNSFFKSFGSRKILRGIDLEINSGEIVTLIGNNGSGKTTLLRSINTLDFPDSYILAEVDGFDLEKYPEEVRSRIGYLAHNPPFYPELSGAENLKLWLELNSIDDAEARARDFLGQVGLVSFSDDLSGNYSRGMIQRLGFAMALSHSPTTLLLDEPFTGLDTEGTEIISNLLKKAKDNDCSILLVTHDKVTYADRLVELVRGEIK
;
A
#
# COMPACT_ATOMS: atom_id res chain seq x y z
N MET A 1 10.89 -5.40 -5.45
CA MET A 1 11.95 -5.39 -4.40
C MET A 1 12.19 -3.96 -3.91
N ILE A 2 12.30 -3.75 -2.58
CA ILE A 2 12.59 -2.43 -1.97
C ILE A 2 13.97 -2.49 -1.35
N ARG A 3 14.81 -1.46 -1.55
CA ARG A 3 16.11 -1.31 -0.87
C ARG A 3 16.29 0.11 -0.37
N LEU A 4 16.47 0.25 0.94
CA LEU A 4 16.79 1.51 1.61
C LEU A 4 18.07 1.34 2.41
N ASN A 5 19.00 2.28 2.30
CA ASN A 5 20.22 2.34 3.11
C ASN A 5 20.47 3.77 3.58
N SER A 6 20.65 3.91 4.89
CA SER A 6 20.86 5.20 5.56
C SER A 6 19.83 6.26 5.15
N PHE A 7 18.53 5.87 5.21
CA PHE A 7 17.43 6.70 4.73
C PHE A 7 16.92 7.62 5.85
N PHE A 8 16.90 8.93 5.60
CA PHE A 8 16.51 9.96 6.56
C PHE A 8 15.33 10.79 6.07
N LYS A 9 14.41 11.14 6.98
CA LYS A 9 13.29 12.04 6.72
C LYS A 9 12.94 12.89 7.92
N SER A 10 12.77 14.19 7.67
CA SER A 10 12.34 15.17 8.68
C SER A 10 11.17 16.02 8.16
N PHE A 11 10.44 16.62 9.08
CA PHE A 11 9.49 17.70 8.80
C PHE A 11 9.87 18.92 9.68
N GLY A 12 10.40 19.95 9.04
CA GLY A 12 11.03 21.07 9.75
C GLY A 12 12.20 20.58 10.63
N SER A 13 12.19 20.91 11.90
CA SER A 13 13.22 20.48 12.86
C SER A 13 13.02 19.06 13.41
N ARG A 14 11.87 18.43 13.13
CA ARG A 14 11.52 17.13 13.69
C ARG A 14 12.01 16.00 12.80
N LYS A 15 13.05 15.27 13.23
CA LYS A 15 13.53 14.06 12.58
C LYS A 15 12.54 12.91 12.82
N ILE A 16 12.01 12.33 11.75
CA ILE A 16 11.02 11.23 11.79
C ILE A 16 11.70 9.89 11.51
N LEU A 17 12.46 9.79 10.40
CA LEU A 17 13.23 8.60 10.05
C LEU A 17 14.72 8.92 10.20
N ARG A 18 15.47 8.01 10.81
CA ARG A 18 16.82 8.27 11.31
C ARG A 18 17.80 7.18 10.88
N GLY A 19 18.09 7.12 9.56
CA GLY A 19 19.00 6.13 9.00
C GLY A 19 18.32 4.76 8.92
N ILE A 20 17.20 4.68 8.18
CA ILE A 20 16.52 3.41 7.95
C ILE A 20 17.35 2.57 6.97
N ASP A 21 17.67 1.36 7.39
CA ASP A 21 18.17 0.28 6.56
C ASP A 21 17.09 -0.79 6.45
N LEU A 22 16.56 -1.00 5.24
CA LEU A 22 15.47 -1.96 5.00
C LEU A 22 15.62 -2.54 3.60
N GLU A 23 15.58 -3.86 3.53
CA GLU A 23 15.49 -4.60 2.29
C GLU A 23 14.28 -5.53 2.33
N ILE A 24 13.49 -5.53 1.23
CA ILE A 24 12.35 -6.43 1.04
C ILE A 24 12.50 -7.06 -0.33
N ASN A 25 12.62 -8.38 -0.36
CA ASN A 25 12.82 -9.13 -1.58
C ASN A 25 11.51 -9.32 -2.36
N SER A 26 11.62 -9.69 -3.64
CA SER A 26 10.47 -10.12 -4.43
C SER A 26 9.82 -11.34 -3.77
N GLY A 27 8.49 -11.37 -3.69
CA GLY A 27 7.72 -12.43 -3.04
C GLY A 27 7.89 -12.47 -1.50
N GLU A 28 8.35 -11.39 -0.87
CA GLU A 28 8.48 -11.30 0.59
C GLU A 28 7.36 -10.42 1.18
N ILE A 29 6.74 -10.89 2.27
CA ILE A 29 5.83 -10.09 3.11
C ILE A 29 6.56 -9.71 4.38
N VAL A 30 6.81 -8.42 4.55
CA VAL A 30 7.40 -7.85 5.76
C VAL A 30 6.33 -7.06 6.51
N THR A 31 6.10 -7.42 7.77
CA THR A 31 5.24 -6.66 8.68
C THR A 31 6.06 -5.62 9.44
N LEU A 32 5.69 -4.36 9.33
CA LEU A 32 6.28 -3.24 10.06
C LEU A 32 5.39 -2.87 11.24
N ILE A 33 5.88 -3.10 12.44
CA ILE A 33 5.22 -2.70 13.69
C ILE A 33 5.91 -1.50 14.33
N GLY A 34 5.26 -0.89 15.31
CA GLY A 34 5.82 0.22 16.09
C GLY A 34 4.72 1.09 16.68
N ASN A 35 5.05 1.87 17.69
CA ASN A 35 4.10 2.77 18.37
C ASN A 35 3.56 3.85 17.41
N ASN A 36 2.42 4.45 17.76
CA ASN A 36 1.89 5.61 17.05
C ASN A 36 2.93 6.74 17.06
N GLY A 37 3.14 7.36 15.90
CA GLY A 37 4.14 8.40 15.71
C GLY A 37 5.59 7.91 15.59
N SER A 38 5.85 6.59 15.47
CA SER A 38 7.20 6.05 15.24
C SER A 38 7.75 6.35 13.84
N GLY A 39 6.87 6.69 12.86
CA GLY A 39 7.26 7.02 11.48
C GLY A 39 6.79 6.03 10.43
N LYS A 40 5.96 5.02 10.76
CA LYS A 40 5.50 3.96 9.83
C LYS A 40 4.85 4.53 8.56
N THR A 41 3.80 5.35 8.72
CA THR A 41 3.13 6.01 7.58
C THR A 41 4.09 6.93 6.81
N THR A 42 5.01 7.62 7.50
CA THR A 42 6.04 8.44 6.84
C THR A 42 6.95 7.59 5.98
N LEU A 43 7.36 6.40 6.46
CA LEU A 43 8.18 5.49 5.68
C LEU A 43 7.45 5.01 4.42
N LEU A 44 6.19 4.54 4.56
CA LEU A 44 5.38 4.14 3.39
C LEU A 44 5.21 5.27 2.38
N ARG A 45 4.88 6.49 2.85
CA ARG A 45 4.72 7.68 1.99
C ARG A 45 6.01 8.05 1.28
N SER A 46 7.15 7.93 1.97
CA SER A 46 8.45 8.24 1.37
C SER A 46 8.85 7.21 0.31
N ILE A 47 8.62 5.91 0.54
CA ILE A 47 8.85 4.87 -0.47
C ILE A 47 7.93 5.09 -1.69
N ASN A 48 6.68 5.49 -1.45
CA ASN A 48 5.71 5.83 -2.52
C ASN A 48 5.95 7.22 -3.14
N THR A 49 7.09 7.85 -2.89
CA THR A 49 7.48 9.17 -3.43
C THR A 49 6.48 10.30 -3.19
N LEU A 50 5.62 10.19 -2.18
CA LEU A 50 4.70 11.25 -1.74
C LEU A 50 5.40 12.27 -0.83
N ASP A 51 6.41 11.82 -0.09
CA ASP A 51 7.25 12.64 0.78
C ASP A 51 8.73 12.27 0.50
N PHE A 52 9.46 13.05 -0.29
CA PHE A 52 10.86 12.76 -0.60
C PHE A 52 11.75 12.73 0.65
N PRO A 53 12.77 11.86 0.71
CA PRO A 53 13.74 11.81 1.80
C PRO A 53 14.57 13.10 1.88
N ASP A 54 15.21 13.33 3.03
CA ASP A 54 16.17 14.43 3.18
C ASP A 54 17.56 14.00 2.66
N SER A 55 17.92 12.73 2.86
CA SER A 55 19.14 12.12 2.39
C SER A 55 19.09 10.60 2.49
N TYR A 56 19.89 9.91 1.69
CA TYR A 56 20.07 8.45 1.70
C TYR A 56 21.38 8.07 1.01
N ILE A 57 21.86 6.86 1.26
CA ILE A 57 22.96 6.23 0.47
C ILE A 57 22.32 5.47 -0.71
N LEU A 58 21.25 4.71 -0.45
CA LEU A 58 20.46 3.99 -1.46
C LEU A 58 18.98 4.09 -1.09
N ALA A 59 18.12 4.40 -2.07
CA ALA A 59 16.68 4.35 -1.91
C ALA A 59 16.03 4.03 -3.26
N GLU A 60 15.57 2.79 -3.42
CA GLU A 60 15.04 2.32 -4.69
C GLU A 60 13.91 1.29 -4.54
N VAL A 61 13.06 1.24 -5.56
CA VAL A 61 12.06 0.18 -5.78
C VAL A 61 12.34 -0.43 -7.15
N ASP A 62 12.56 -1.74 -7.20
CA ASP A 62 12.90 -2.51 -8.41
C ASP A 62 14.04 -1.90 -9.24
N GLY A 63 15.05 -1.35 -8.56
CA GLY A 63 16.22 -0.72 -9.17
C GLY A 63 16.01 0.73 -9.63
N PHE A 64 14.81 1.31 -9.41
CA PHE A 64 14.53 2.71 -9.71
C PHE A 64 14.67 3.57 -8.44
N ASP A 65 15.59 4.52 -8.49
CA ASP A 65 15.84 5.48 -7.42
C ASP A 65 14.60 6.38 -7.21
N LEU A 66 14.21 6.59 -5.93
CA LEU A 66 12.97 7.27 -5.56
C LEU A 66 12.89 8.72 -6.02
N GLU A 67 14.02 9.44 -6.08
CA GLU A 67 14.05 10.86 -6.47
C GLU A 67 14.29 11.04 -7.96
N LYS A 68 15.10 10.17 -8.59
CA LYS A 68 15.44 10.31 -10.01
C LYS A 68 14.35 9.79 -10.94
N TYR A 69 13.61 8.75 -10.50
CA TYR A 69 12.61 8.05 -11.31
C TYR A 69 11.29 7.87 -10.56
N PRO A 70 10.68 8.96 -10.02
CA PRO A 70 9.49 8.86 -9.16
C PRO A 70 8.25 8.31 -9.89
N GLU A 71 8.13 8.52 -11.19
CA GLU A 71 7.00 8.02 -11.99
C GLU A 71 7.12 6.51 -12.19
N GLU A 72 8.31 6.02 -12.53
CA GLU A 72 8.61 4.60 -12.66
C GLU A 72 8.43 3.87 -11.32
N VAL A 73 8.80 4.51 -10.22
CA VAL A 73 8.56 3.98 -8.88
C VAL A 73 7.06 3.87 -8.61
N ARG A 74 6.29 4.95 -8.80
CA ARG A 74 4.84 4.94 -8.57
C ARG A 74 4.09 3.93 -9.44
N SER A 75 4.50 3.73 -10.68
CA SER A 75 3.87 2.74 -11.58
C SER A 75 4.03 1.29 -11.09
N ARG A 76 4.99 1.03 -10.22
CA ARG A 76 5.28 -0.29 -9.62
C ARG A 76 4.65 -0.50 -8.26
N ILE A 77 4.15 0.57 -7.63
CA ILE A 77 3.66 0.53 -6.26
C ILE A 77 2.14 0.57 -6.23
N GLY A 78 1.53 -0.42 -5.60
CA GLY A 78 0.18 -0.34 -5.08
C GLY A 78 0.19 0.20 -3.65
N TYR A 79 -0.41 1.36 -3.42
CA TYR A 79 -0.41 1.99 -2.10
C TYR A 79 -1.82 2.05 -1.52
N LEU A 80 -2.00 1.40 -0.38
CA LEU A 80 -3.18 1.54 0.45
C LEU A 80 -2.86 2.45 1.64
N ALA A 81 -3.37 3.67 1.62
CA ALA A 81 -3.28 4.59 2.74
C ALA A 81 -4.25 4.20 3.87
N HIS A 82 -3.98 4.61 5.10
CA HIS A 82 -4.88 4.42 6.25
C HIS A 82 -6.31 4.94 6.00
N ASN A 83 -6.43 6.04 5.26
CA ASN A 83 -7.68 6.55 4.72
C ASN A 83 -7.55 6.60 3.19
N PRO A 84 -8.02 5.59 2.46
CA PRO A 84 -7.91 5.56 1.00
C PRO A 84 -8.65 6.74 0.37
N PRO A 85 -8.08 7.40 -0.63
CA PRO A 85 -8.79 8.46 -1.35
C PRO A 85 -9.89 7.86 -2.23
N PHE A 86 -11.08 8.42 -2.19
CA PHE A 86 -12.20 8.08 -3.07
C PHE A 86 -13.13 9.29 -3.23
N TYR A 87 -13.95 9.26 -4.25
CA TYR A 87 -14.99 10.28 -4.50
C TYR A 87 -16.33 9.74 -4.03
N PRO A 88 -16.89 10.26 -2.92
CA PRO A 88 -18.11 9.73 -2.32
C PRO A 88 -19.37 9.87 -3.23
N GLU A 89 -19.31 10.79 -4.19
CA GLU A 89 -20.35 11.03 -5.19
C GLU A 89 -20.33 10.03 -6.36
N LEU A 90 -19.26 9.24 -6.47
CA LEU A 90 -19.12 8.18 -7.48
C LEU A 90 -19.44 6.82 -6.84
N SER A 91 -19.93 5.90 -7.67
CA SER A 91 -20.10 4.51 -7.26
C SER A 91 -18.74 3.82 -7.04
N GLY A 92 -18.74 2.61 -6.46
CA GLY A 92 -17.51 1.82 -6.32
C GLY A 92 -16.86 1.53 -7.67
N ALA A 93 -17.67 1.19 -8.69
CA ALA A 93 -17.18 0.93 -10.04
C ALA A 93 -16.60 2.18 -10.71
N GLU A 94 -17.27 3.32 -10.58
CA GLU A 94 -16.81 4.59 -11.14
C GLU A 94 -15.49 5.07 -10.47
N ASN A 95 -15.36 4.93 -9.15
CA ASN A 95 -14.13 5.24 -8.44
C ASN A 95 -12.96 4.40 -8.95
N LEU A 96 -13.14 3.10 -9.06
CA LEU A 96 -12.07 2.20 -9.50
C LEU A 96 -11.76 2.36 -10.98
N LYS A 97 -12.78 2.60 -11.82
CA LYS A 97 -12.59 2.95 -13.23
C LYS A 97 -11.76 4.22 -13.40
N LEU A 98 -12.13 5.30 -12.70
CA LEU A 98 -11.38 6.56 -12.71
C LEU A 98 -9.92 6.35 -12.29
N TRP A 99 -9.69 5.54 -11.24
CA TRP A 99 -8.34 5.20 -10.81
C TRP A 99 -7.54 4.46 -11.87
N LEU A 100 -8.15 3.50 -12.58
CA LEU A 100 -7.52 2.76 -13.69
C LEU A 100 -7.19 3.68 -14.86
N GLU A 101 -8.12 4.56 -15.25
CA GLU A 101 -7.91 5.54 -16.32
C GLU A 101 -6.76 6.50 -16.00
N LEU A 102 -6.66 7.00 -14.75
CA LEU A 102 -5.57 7.85 -14.30
C LEU A 102 -4.20 7.14 -14.32
N ASN A 103 -4.19 5.82 -14.20
CA ASN A 103 -2.99 4.99 -14.34
C ASN A 103 -2.78 4.47 -15.78
N SER A 104 -3.52 5.00 -16.76
CA SER A 104 -3.42 4.62 -18.19
C SER A 104 -3.62 3.13 -18.44
N ILE A 105 -4.52 2.50 -17.71
CA ILE A 105 -4.85 1.08 -17.82
C ILE A 105 -6.02 0.91 -18.79
N ASP A 106 -5.81 0.11 -19.82
CA ASP A 106 -6.83 -0.25 -20.80
C ASP A 106 -7.96 -1.10 -20.17
N ASP A 107 -9.15 -1.07 -20.81
CA ASP A 107 -10.33 -1.81 -20.38
C ASP A 107 -10.77 -1.51 -18.94
N ALA A 108 -10.62 -0.25 -18.50
CA ALA A 108 -10.87 0.21 -17.13
C ALA A 108 -12.24 -0.22 -16.57
N GLU A 109 -13.29 -0.20 -17.37
CA GLU A 109 -14.65 -0.61 -16.99
C GLU A 109 -14.73 -2.10 -16.60
N ALA A 110 -14.22 -2.98 -17.46
CA ALA A 110 -14.24 -4.43 -17.23
C ALA A 110 -13.35 -4.80 -16.03
N ARG A 111 -12.16 -4.20 -15.96
CA ARG A 111 -11.21 -4.43 -14.86
C ARG A 111 -11.75 -3.92 -13.52
N ALA A 112 -12.43 -2.79 -13.50
CA ALA A 112 -13.04 -2.27 -12.27
C ALA A 112 -14.04 -3.28 -11.68
N ARG A 113 -14.92 -3.85 -12.51
CA ARG A 113 -15.89 -4.85 -12.04
C ARG A 113 -15.23 -6.15 -11.58
N ASP A 114 -14.18 -6.59 -12.27
CA ASP A 114 -13.42 -7.79 -11.86
C ASP A 114 -12.76 -7.59 -10.49
N PHE A 115 -12.05 -6.49 -10.27
CA PHE A 115 -11.40 -6.20 -8.99
C PHE A 115 -12.41 -5.99 -7.86
N LEU A 116 -13.58 -5.36 -8.12
CA LEU A 116 -14.65 -5.28 -7.12
C LEU A 116 -15.16 -6.68 -6.76
N GLY A 117 -15.24 -7.60 -7.73
CA GLY A 117 -15.54 -9.00 -7.46
C GLY A 117 -14.50 -9.65 -6.56
N GLN A 118 -13.21 -9.45 -6.84
CA GLN A 118 -12.12 -10.03 -6.05
C GLN A 118 -12.11 -9.56 -4.59
N VAL A 119 -12.53 -8.33 -4.31
CA VAL A 119 -12.65 -7.79 -2.94
C VAL A 119 -14.04 -7.95 -2.32
N GLY A 120 -14.95 -8.70 -2.95
CA GLY A 120 -16.30 -8.99 -2.44
C GLY A 120 -17.24 -7.79 -2.44
N LEU A 121 -17.09 -6.86 -3.41
CA LEU A 121 -17.93 -5.67 -3.55
C LEU A 121 -18.80 -5.66 -4.81
N VAL A 122 -18.91 -6.78 -5.54
CA VAL A 122 -19.63 -6.84 -6.80
C VAL A 122 -21.11 -6.44 -6.66
N SER A 123 -21.78 -6.84 -5.58
CA SER A 123 -23.19 -6.51 -5.31
C SER A 123 -23.44 -5.05 -4.95
N PHE A 124 -22.39 -4.30 -4.65
CA PHE A 124 -22.41 -2.89 -4.27
C PHE A 124 -21.72 -2.01 -5.31
N SER A 125 -21.31 -2.59 -6.45
CA SER A 125 -20.50 -1.90 -7.45
C SER A 125 -21.10 -0.60 -7.96
N ASP A 126 -22.42 -0.54 -8.08
CA ASP A 126 -23.16 0.59 -8.62
C ASP A 126 -23.74 1.52 -7.52
N ASP A 127 -23.54 1.18 -6.23
CA ASP A 127 -23.92 2.03 -5.10
C ASP A 127 -22.90 3.16 -4.92
N LEU A 128 -23.39 4.36 -4.53
CA LEU A 128 -22.52 5.48 -4.20
C LEU A 128 -21.55 5.12 -3.08
N SER A 129 -20.27 5.33 -3.29
CA SER A 129 -19.23 4.96 -2.32
C SER A 129 -19.32 5.77 -1.02
N GLY A 130 -19.98 6.94 -1.04
CA GLY A 130 -20.30 7.69 0.17
C GLY A 130 -21.22 6.94 1.15
N ASN A 131 -21.94 5.91 0.69
CA ASN A 131 -22.77 5.04 1.52
C ASN A 131 -22.03 3.78 2.01
N TYR A 132 -20.79 3.58 1.60
CA TYR A 132 -20.01 2.40 1.96
C TYR A 132 -19.65 2.41 3.45
N SER A 133 -19.69 1.24 4.07
CA SER A 133 -19.13 1.06 5.40
C SER A 133 -17.59 1.26 5.38
N ARG A 134 -16.99 1.46 6.54
CA ARG A 134 -15.52 1.59 6.64
C ARG A 134 -14.80 0.38 6.03
N GLY A 135 -15.31 -0.84 6.27
CA GLY A 135 -14.72 -2.05 5.69
C GLY A 135 -14.89 -2.11 4.16
N MET A 136 -16.01 -1.62 3.60
CA MET A 136 -16.18 -1.52 2.15
C MET A 136 -15.23 -0.50 1.53
N ILE A 137 -15.03 0.66 2.15
CA ILE A 137 -14.03 1.66 1.70
C ILE A 137 -12.62 1.06 1.75
N GLN A 138 -12.29 0.32 2.80
CA GLN A 138 -10.99 -0.35 2.91
C GLN A 138 -10.79 -1.37 1.79
N ARG A 139 -11.80 -2.19 1.48
CA ARG A 139 -11.76 -3.15 0.37
C ARG A 139 -11.69 -2.46 -1.00
N LEU A 140 -12.40 -1.34 -1.19
CA LEU A 140 -12.29 -0.52 -2.41
C LEU A 140 -10.86 0.04 -2.57
N GLY A 141 -10.28 0.61 -1.51
CA GLY A 141 -8.89 1.10 -1.53
C GLY A 141 -7.88 -0.02 -1.84
N PHE A 142 -8.13 -1.23 -1.33
CA PHE A 142 -7.30 -2.40 -1.64
C PHE A 142 -7.43 -2.83 -3.11
N ALA A 143 -8.65 -2.79 -3.68
CA ALA A 143 -8.85 -3.01 -5.12
C ALA A 143 -8.09 -1.99 -5.96
N MET A 144 -8.13 -0.70 -5.59
CA MET A 144 -7.34 0.34 -6.25
C MET A 144 -5.84 0.05 -6.20
N ALA A 145 -5.32 -0.34 -5.03
CA ALA A 145 -3.90 -0.65 -4.86
C ALA A 145 -3.43 -1.83 -5.73
N LEU A 146 -4.29 -2.83 -5.97
CA LEU A 146 -3.98 -4.02 -6.77
C LEU A 146 -4.22 -3.86 -8.28
N SER A 147 -5.10 -2.94 -8.68
CA SER A 147 -5.74 -2.96 -10.00
C SER A 147 -4.79 -2.74 -11.18
N HIS A 148 -3.65 -2.10 -10.98
CA HIS A 148 -2.63 -1.87 -12.01
C HIS A 148 -1.49 -2.91 -12.00
N SER A 149 -1.69 -4.04 -11.28
CA SER A 149 -0.74 -5.16 -11.20
C SER A 149 0.65 -4.75 -10.69
N PRO A 150 0.73 -4.13 -9.51
CA PRO A 150 2.00 -3.64 -8.96
C PRO A 150 2.95 -4.78 -8.62
N THR A 151 4.26 -4.51 -8.68
CA THR A 151 5.32 -5.42 -8.20
C THR A 151 5.65 -5.20 -6.72
N THR A 152 5.12 -4.12 -6.14
CA THR A 152 5.33 -3.76 -4.74
C THR A 152 4.02 -3.27 -4.13
N LEU A 153 3.66 -3.77 -2.96
CA LEU A 153 2.50 -3.29 -2.18
C LEU A 153 2.97 -2.62 -0.89
N LEU A 154 2.49 -1.41 -0.66
CA LEU A 154 2.67 -0.64 0.57
C LEU A 154 1.30 -0.46 1.23
N LEU A 155 1.09 -1.06 2.40
CA LEU A 155 -0.23 -1.16 3.00
C LEU A 155 -0.22 -0.59 4.42
N ASP A 156 -1.00 0.47 4.66
CA ASP A 156 -1.12 1.10 5.97
C ASP A 156 -2.44 0.67 6.64
N GLU A 157 -2.35 -0.26 7.61
CA GLU A 157 -3.46 -0.83 8.37
C GLU A 157 -4.57 -1.45 7.50
N PRO A 158 -4.26 -2.40 6.58
CA PRO A 158 -5.20 -2.90 5.58
C PRO A 158 -6.40 -3.67 6.15
N PHE A 159 -6.32 -4.16 7.39
CA PHE A 159 -7.40 -4.94 8.03
C PHE A 159 -8.35 -4.09 8.86
N THR A 160 -8.07 -2.78 9.00
CA THR A 160 -8.86 -1.90 9.84
C THR A 160 -10.31 -1.78 9.35
N GLY A 161 -11.27 -2.11 10.25
CA GLY A 161 -12.71 -2.02 9.96
C GLY A 161 -13.27 -3.18 9.13
N LEU A 162 -12.46 -4.19 8.82
CA LEU A 162 -12.93 -5.41 8.17
C LEU A 162 -13.59 -6.36 9.18
N ASP A 163 -14.60 -7.07 8.71
CA ASP A 163 -15.12 -8.27 9.35
C ASP A 163 -14.23 -9.50 9.05
N THR A 164 -14.63 -10.66 9.56
CA THR A 164 -13.87 -11.90 9.36
C THR A 164 -13.76 -12.28 7.88
N GLU A 165 -14.85 -12.14 7.12
CA GLU A 165 -14.89 -12.45 5.69
C GLU A 165 -13.97 -11.49 4.90
N GLY A 166 -14.07 -10.18 5.15
CA GLY A 166 -13.22 -9.18 4.53
C GLY A 166 -11.73 -9.40 4.83
N THR A 167 -11.42 -9.77 6.08
CA THR A 167 -10.04 -10.10 6.48
C THR A 167 -9.51 -11.32 5.73
N GLU A 168 -10.35 -12.36 5.54
CA GLU A 168 -9.96 -13.56 4.79
C GLU A 168 -9.74 -13.26 3.31
N ILE A 169 -10.65 -12.48 2.68
CA ILE A 169 -10.52 -12.03 1.29
C ILE A 169 -9.18 -11.31 1.09
N ILE A 170 -8.88 -10.29 1.90
CA ILE A 170 -7.65 -9.51 1.78
C ILE A 170 -6.42 -10.39 2.04
N SER A 171 -6.45 -11.27 3.04
CA SER A 171 -5.34 -12.20 3.33
C SER A 171 -5.04 -13.13 2.15
N ASN A 172 -6.06 -13.63 1.46
CA ASN A 172 -5.88 -14.49 0.30
C ASN A 172 -5.32 -13.72 -0.90
N LEU A 173 -5.75 -12.48 -1.11
CA LEU A 173 -5.20 -11.60 -2.15
C LEU A 173 -3.73 -11.25 -1.89
N LEU A 174 -3.34 -11.02 -0.63
CA LEU A 174 -1.93 -10.80 -0.25
C LEU A 174 -1.07 -12.03 -0.51
N LYS A 175 -1.54 -13.23 -0.16
CA LYS A 175 -0.83 -14.48 -0.46
C LYS A 175 -0.66 -14.67 -1.97
N LYS A 176 -1.72 -14.45 -2.74
CA LYS A 176 -1.66 -14.53 -4.21
C LYS A 176 -0.70 -13.50 -4.80
N ALA A 177 -0.65 -12.27 -4.27
CA ALA A 177 0.31 -11.25 -4.71
C ALA A 177 1.75 -11.69 -4.40
N LYS A 178 2.00 -12.23 -3.19
CA LYS A 178 3.29 -12.82 -2.82
C LYS A 178 3.72 -13.92 -3.78
N ASP A 179 2.82 -14.87 -4.07
CA ASP A 179 3.08 -16.00 -4.97
C ASP A 179 3.38 -15.55 -6.42
N ASN A 180 3.01 -14.32 -6.78
CA ASN A 180 3.35 -13.64 -8.03
C ASN A 180 4.55 -12.67 -7.89
N ASP A 181 5.48 -12.97 -6.98
CA ASP A 181 6.71 -12.21 -6.75
C ASP A 181 6.51 -10.75 -6.30
N CYS A 182 5.32 -10.36 -5.83
CA CYS A 182 5.08 -9.02 -5.30
C CYS A 182 5.77 -8.85 -3.94
N SER A 183 6.56 -7.79 -3.78
CA SER A 183 7.15 -7.39 -2.50
C SER A 183 6.11 -6.65 -1.67
N ILE A 184 5.90 -7.02 -0.40
CA ILE A 184 4.83 -6.45 0.41
C ILE A 184 5.37 -5.89 1.72
N LEU A 185 5.19 -4.58 1.94
CA LEU A 185 5.41 -3.92 3.23
C LEU A 185 4.07 -3.60 3.86
N LEU A 186 3.79 -4.26 4.97
CA LEU A 186 2.52 -4.22 5.67
C LEU A 186 2.67 -3.56 7.03
N VAL A 187 2.06 -2.40 7.24
CA VAL A 187 1.92 -1.78 8.56
C VAL A 187 0.63 -2.26 9.19
N THR A 188 0.72 -2.89 10.35
CA THR A 188 -0.46 -3.32 11.11
C THR A 188 -0.13 -3.53 12.59
N HIS A 189 -1.16 -3.47 13.43
CA HIS A 189 -1.11 -3.89 14.84
C HIS A 189 -1.57 -5.36 15.01
N ASP A 190 -2.16 -5.95 13.97
CA ASP A 190 -2.63 -7.33 13.99
C ASP A 190 -1.48 -8.32 13.71
N LYS A 191 -1.62 -9.52 14.27
CA LYS A 191 -0.65 -10.59 14.02
C LYS A 191 -0.90 -11.23 12.66
N VAL A 192 -0.01 -10.98 11.70
CA VAL A 192 -0.03 -11.59 10.37
C VAL A 192 0.82 -12.86 10.37
N THR A 193 0.15 -14.03 10.46
CA THR A 193 0.82 -15.34 10.64
C THR A 193 1.53 -15.84 9.38
N TYR A 194 1.21 -15.29 8.21
CA TYR A 194 1.82 -15.65 6.92
C TYR A 194 2.87 -14.64 6.45
N ALA A 195 3.22 -13.64 7.26
CA ALA A 195 4.34 -12.77 6.99
C ALA A 195 5.67 -13.54 7.18
N ASP A 196 6.64 -13.26 6.30
CA ASP A 196 7.94 -13.91 6.35
C ASP A 196 8.83 -13.30 7.42
N ARG A 197 8.70 -11.99 7.64
CA ARG A 197 9.52 -11.26 8.60
C ARG A 197 8.72 -10.15 9.27
N LEU A 198 9.08 -9.90 10.54
CA LEU A 198 8.58 -8.78 11.32
C LEU A 198 9.73 -7.83 11.63
N VAL A 199 9.49 -6.55 11.42
CA VAL A 199 10.44 -5.45 11.64
C VAL A 199 9.79 -4.44 12.57
N GLU A 200 10.52 -3.95 13.57
CA GLU A 200 10.01 -2.95 14.49
C GLU A 200 10.63 -1.57 14.21
N LEU A 201 9.76 -0.55 14.05
CA LEU A 201 10.17 0.85 13.93
C LEU A 201 10.03 1.55 15.28
N VAL A 202 11.15 1.90 15.88
CA VAL A 202 11.22 2.55 17.19
C VAL A 202 11.89 3.91 17.08
N ARG A 203 11.13 4.98 17.32
CA ARG A 203 11.63 6.37 17.28
C ARG A 203 12.38 6.73 15.98
N GLY A 204 11.91 6.18 14.87
CA GLY A 204 12.49 6.45 13.56
C GLY A 204 13.67 5.56 13.16
N GLU A 205 13.96 4.51 13.89
CA GLU A 205 15.02 3.52 13.61
C GLU A 205 14.43 2.11 13.54
N ILE A 206 14.96 1.27 12.65
CA ILE A 206 14.61 -0.16 12.57
C ILE A 206 15.44 -0.94 13.58
N LYS A 207 14.77 -1.89 14.24
CA LYS A 207 15.35 -2.78 15.26
C LYS A 207 15.15 -4.23 14.90
#